data_0d630fbad51e6747ccd94a7950409671
#
_entry.id   0d630fbad51e6747ccd94a7950409671
#
_cell.length_a   1.000
_cell.length_b   1.000
_cell.length_c   1.000
_cell.angle_alpha   90.00
_cell.angle_beta   90.00
_cell.angle_gamma   90.00
#
_symmetry.space_group_name_H-M   'P 1'
#
loop_
_entity.id
_entity.type
_entity.pdbx_description
1 polymer ?
#
loop_
_entity_poly.entity_id
_entity_poly.type
_entity_poly.pdbx_seq_one_letter_code
_entity_poly.pdbx_strand_id
1 'polypeptide(L)'
;MTATADLAIRMARAAFNRALAEGDLSAIGPLLTMNVVMMTGTDSGIIAGRKAQLLAWKREFAAKERMVYTRTPDSIISSPVEPIAMEHGHWTGMVGGTTVASGQYSAKWRNVGGDWLIEAEIYLTLA
;
A
#
# COMPACT_ATOMS: atom_id res chain seq x y z
N MET A 1 5.82 -17.68 12.61
CA MET A 1 5.14 -18.67 11.77
C MET A 1 4.58 -17.99 10.53
N THR A 2 4.75 -18.61 9.36
CA THR A 2 4.37 -18.02 8.07
C THR A 2 2.87 -17.69 7.98
N ALA A 3 2.00 -18.58 8.50
CA ALA A 3 0.54 -18.34 8.48
C ALA A 3 0.15 -17.09 9.28
N THR A 4 0.85 -16.83 10.39
CA THR A 4 0.59 -15.65 11.21
C THR A 4 1.03 -14.37 10.49
N ALA A 5 2.18 -14.39 9.83
CA ALA A 5 2.67 -13.25 9.06
C ALA A 5 1.74 -12.96 7.86
N ASP A 6 1.34 -14.00 7.14
CA ASP A 6 0.42 -13.86 6.01
C ASP A 6 -0.88 -13.20 6.45
N LEU A 7 -1.52 -13.70 7.51
CA LEU A 7 -2.76 -13.14 8.01
C LEU A 7 -2.57 -11.69 8.48
N ALA A 8 -1.51 -11.41 9.23
CA ALA A 8 -1.26 -10.07 9.75
C ALA A 8 -1.06 -9.06 8.62
N ILE A 9 -0.33 -9.43 7.57
CA ILE A 9 -0.12 -8.56 6.42
C ILE A 9 -1.42 -8.34 5.65
N ARG A 10 -2.24 -9.38 5.46
CA ARG A 10 -3.55 -9.23 4.80
C ARG A 10 -4.46 -8.30 5.59
N MET A 11 -4.44 -8.38 6.91
CA MET A 11 -5.21 -7.49 7.77
C MET A 11 -4.72 -6.05 7.69
N ALA A 12 -3.40 -5.85 7.67
CA ALA A 12 -2.81 -4.52 7.54
C ALA A 12 -3.13 -3.92 6.15
N ARG A 13 -3.07 -4.73 5.09
CA ARG A 13 -3.46 -4.27 3.74
C ARG A 13 -4.93 -3.90 3.70
N ALA A 14 -5.80 -4.68 4.32
CA ALA A 14 -7.23 -4.35 4.40
C ALA A 14 -7.47 -3.05 5.16
N ALA A 15 -6.72 -2.81 6.21
CA ALA A 15 -6.80 -1.55 6.97
C ALA A 15 -6.35 -0.36 6.10
N PHE A 16 -5.31 -0.53 5.29
CA PHE A 16 -4.85 0.50 4.36
C PHE A 16 -5.93 0.81 3.33
N ASN A 17 -6.53 -0.22 2.73
CA ASN A 17 -7.62 -0.04 1.76
C ASN A 17 -8.79 0.72 2.38
N ARG A 18 -9.15 0.40 3.62
CA ARG A 18 -10.22 1.11 4.33
C ARG A 18 -9.87 2.57 4.54
N ALA A 19 -8.62 2.85 4.95
CA ALA A 19 -8.16 4.22 5.13
C ALA A 19 -8.25 5.03 3.83
N LEU A 20 -7.90 4.42 2.70
CA LEU A 20 -8.03 5.07 1.40
C LEU A 20 -9.49 5.32 1.03
N ALA A 21 -10.36 4.35 1.26
CA ALA A 21 -11.79 4.47 0.96
C ALA A 21 -12.44 5.57 1.79
N GLU A 22 -12.05 5.70 3.05
CA GLU A 22 -12.61 6.69 3.98
C GLU A 22 -11.90 8.04 3.93
N GLY A 23 -10.74 8.12 3.26
CA GLY A 23 -9.92 9.34 3.29
C GLY A 23 -9.31 9.61 4.66
N ASP A 24 -9.01 8.56 5.42
CA ASP A 24 -8.49 8.66 6.78
C ASP A 24 -6.96 8.67 6.78
N LEU A 25 -6.41 9.87 6.67
CA LEU A 25 -4.96 10.06 6.63
C LEU A 25 -4.27 9.54 7.90
N SER A 26 -4.92 9.69 9.06
CA SER A 26 -4.35 9.29 10.35
C SER A 26 -4.17 7.77 10.47
N ALA A 27 -4.92 6.98 9.72
CA ALA A 27 -4.81 5.52 9.73
C ALA A 27 -3.69 4.99 8.82
N ILE A 28 -3.15 5.81 7.91
CA ILE A 28 -2.13 5.38 6.95
C ILE A 28 -0.73 5.41 7.58
N GLY A 29 -0.38 6.49 8.28
CA GLY A 29 0.95 6.68 8.85
C GLY A 29 1.46 5.48 9.66
N PRO A 30 0.64 4.92 10.58
CA PRO A 30 1.06 3.78 11.38
C PRO A 30 1.37 2.50 10.58
N LEU A 31 0.95 2.42 9.31
CA LEU A 31 1.19 1.26 8.44
C LEU A 31 2.48 1.40 7.63
N LEU A 32 3.18 2.53 7.74
CA LEU A 32 4.37 2.83 6.93
C LEU A 32 5.61 2.93 7.81
N THR A 33 6.74 2.40 7.32
CA THR A 33 8.02 2.71 7.96
C THR A 33 8.39 4.17 7.70
N MET A 34 9.27 4.73 8.51
CA MET A 34 9.69 6.12 8.37
C MET A 34 10.33 6.39 6.99
N ASN A 35 11.11 5.43 6.50
CA ASN A 35 11.85 5.57 5.24
C ASN A 35 11.15 4.84 4.07
N VAL A 36 9.85 4.63 4.16
CA VAL A 36 9.08 3.96 3.12
C VAL A 36 9.30 4.62 1.76
N VAL A 37 9.36 3.80 0.70
CA VAL A 37 9.53 4.29 -0.67
C VAL A 37 8.39 3.74 -1.51
N MET A 38 7.80 4.61 -2.33
CA MET A 38 6.79 4.21 -3.32
C MET A 38 7.23 4.66 -4.70
N MET A 39 7.20 3.75 -5.67
CA MET A 39 7.37 4.07 -7.08
C MET A 39 5.99 4.05 -7.73
N THR A 40 5.62 5.16 -8.36
CA THR A 40 4.28 5.32 -8.95
C THR A 40 4.14 4.50 -10.24
N GLY A 41 2.90 4.19 -10.61
CA GLY A 41 2.61 3.25 -11.69
C GLY A 41 2.53 3.85 -13.08
N THR A 42 2.58 5.18 -13.21
CA THR A 42 2.40 5.87 -14.50
C THR A 42 3.69 6.47 -15.05
N ASP A 43 4.61 6.78 -14.17
CA ASP A 43 5.92 7.34 -14.53
C ASP A 43 6.93 6.69 -13.57
N SER A 44 8.15 7.10 -13.61
CA SER A 44 9.16 6.58 -12.66
C SER A 44 9.28 7.49 -11.44
N GLY A 45 8.19 8.14 -11.05
CA GLY A 45 8.14 9.00 -9.88
C GLY A 45 8.38 8.22 -8.59
N ILE A 46 9.25 8.74 -7.75
CA ILE A 46 9.56 8.13 -6.47
C ILE A 46 9.09 9.05 -5.36
N ILE A 47 8.28 8.49 -4.44
CA ILE A 47 7.86 9.18 -3.23
C ILE A 47 8.68 8.58 -2.09
N ALA A 48 9.63 9.34 -1.58
CA ALA A 48 10.58 8.86 -0.57
C ALA A 48 10.22 9.42 0.81
N GLY A 49 9.99 8.51 1.77
CA GLY A 49 9.70 8.82 3.14
C GLY A 49 8.22 8.86 3.48
N ARG A 50 7.91 8.53 4.73
CA ARG A 50 6.53 8.50 5.23
C ARG A 50 5.85 9.87 5.12
N LYS A 51 6.56 10.94 5.47
CA LYS A 51 6.01 12.30 5.40
C LYS A 51 5.61 12.67 3.98
N ALA A 52 6.47 12.35 3.00
CA ALA A 52 6.19 12.64 1.59
C ALA A 52 4.97 11.85 1.10
N GLN A 53 4.86 10.58 1.50
CA GLN A 53 3.71 9.77 1.11
C GLN A 53 2.42 10.29 1.74
N LEU A 54 2.45 10.67 3.01
CA LEU A 54 1.27 11.24 3.66
C LEU A 54 0.82 12.55 3.01
N LEU A 55 1.76 13.38 2.57
CA LEU A 55 1.42 14.59 1.82
C LEU A 55 0.76 14.27 0.48
N ALA A 56 1.24 13.23 -0.21
CA ALA A 56 0.65 12.78 -1.47
C ALA A 56 -0.80 12.30 -1.25
N TRP A 57 -1.04 11.51 -0.22
CA TRP A 57 -2.39 11.05 0.13
C TRP A 57 -3.30 12.20 0.55
N LYS A 58 -2.76 13.16 1.30
CA LYS A 58 -3.53 14.33 1.70
C LYS A 58 -4.04 15.11 0.48
N ARG A 59 -3.19 15.28 -0.53
CA ARG A 59 -3.59 15.94 -1.79
C ARG A 59 -4.66 15.13 -2.53
N GLU A 60 -4.47 13.82 -2.59
CA GLU A 60 -5.42 12.92 -3.24
C GLU A 60 -6.79 12.99 -2.56
N PHE A 61 -6.82 12.97 -1.23
CA PHE A 61 -8.08 13.04 -0.47
C PHE A 61 -8.79 14.39 -0.62
N ALA A 62 -8.06 15.46 -0.90
CA ALA A 62 -8.61 16.78 -1.12
C ALA A 62 -9.07 17.02 -2.56
N ALA A 63 -8.77 16.11 -3.49
CA ALA A 63 -9.15 16.23 -4.89
C ALA A 63 -10.67 16.17 -5.04
N LYS A 64 -11.20 16.97 -5.96
CA LYS A 64 -12.64 17.06 -6.20
C LYS A 64 -13.22 15.72 -6.70
N GLU A 65 -12.51 15.04 -7.57
CA GLU A 65 -12.84 13.70 -8.06
C GLU A 65 -11.74 12.75 -7.62
N ARG A 66 -11.80 12.35 -6.36
CA ARG A 66 -10.74 11.55 -5.83
C ARG A 66 -10.84 10.09 -6.24
N MET A 67 -9.70 9.53 -6.63
CA MET A 67 -9.61 8.12 -6.98
C MET A 67 -9.40 7.30 -5.70
N VAL A 68 -10.20 6.25 -5.56
CA VAL A 68 -10.06 5.29 -4.46
C VAL A 68 -9.32 4.07 -4.97
N TYR A 69 -8.15 3.81 -4.40
CA TYR A 69 -7.32 2.66 -4.77
C TYR A 69 -7.62 1.49 -3.85
N THR A 70 -7.88 0.33 -4.43
CA THR A 70 -8.03 -0.92 -3.68
C THR A 70 -6.93 -1.88 -4.12
N ARG A 71 -6.15 -2.37 -3.17
CA ARG A 71 -5.08 -3.35 -3.41
C ARG A 71 -5.54 -4.70 -2.92
N THR A 72 -5.36 -5.72 -3.75
CA THR A 72 -5.73 -7.09 -3.42
C THR A 72 -4.50 -7.99 -3.52
N PRO A 73 -4.03 -8.54 -2.39
CA PRO A 73 -2.90 -9.46 -2.43
C PRO A 73 -3.24 -10.75 -3.17
N ASP A 74 -2.39 -11.13 -4.12
CA ASP A 74 -2.47 -12.43 -4.79
C ASP A 74 -1.57 -13.45 -4.12
N SER A 75 -0.39 -13.01 -3.62
CA SER A 75 0.52 -13.87 -2.87
C SER A 75 1.32 -13.07 -1.86
N ILE A 76 1.62 -13.70 -0.74
CA ILE A 76 2.48 -13.14 0.31
C ILE A 76 3.49 -14.21 0.68
N ILE A 77 4.78 -13.84 0.63
CA ILE A 77 5.89 -14.74 0.96
C ILE A 77 6.69 -14.07 2.08
N SER A 78 6.74 -14.72 3.24
CA SER A 78 7.56 -14.23 4.35
C SER A 78 8.90 -14.94 4.40
N SER A 79 9.96 -14.18 4.73
CA SER A 79 11.29 -14.74 4.87
C SER A 79 11.37 -15.61 6.13
N PRO A 80 11.99 -16.81 6.06
CA PRO A 80 12.24 -17.61 7.25
C PRO A 80 13.46 -17.14 8.04
N VAL A 81 14.24 -16.21 7.51
CA VAL A 81 15.52 -15.79 8.12
C VAL A 81 15.56 -14.32 8.51
N GLU A 82 14.67 -13.49 7.94
CA GLU A 82 14.63 -12.06 8.21
C GLU A 82 13.20 -11.63 8.52
N PRO A 83 12.99 -10.53 9.29
CA PRO A 83 11.64 -10.06 9.62
C PRO A 83 11.04 -9.24 8.48
N ILE A 84 10.99 -9.83 7.29
CA ILE A 84 10.49 -9.18 6.07
C ILE A 84 9.62 -10.14 5.27
N ALA A 85 8.77 -9.57 4.41
CA ALA A 85 7.90 -10.33 3.53
C ALA A 85 7.66 -9.55 2.24
N MET A 86 7.30 -10.28 1.17
CA MET A 86 6.90 -9.68 -0.10
C MET A 86 5.44 -9.99 -0.37
N GLU A 87 4.72 -8.97 -0.80
CA GLU A 87 3.35 -9.07 -1.27
C GLU A 87 3.33 -8.76 -2.76
N HIS A 88 2.66 -9.60 -3.54
CA HIS A 88 2.37 -9.33 -4.95
C HIS A 88 0.86 -9.33 -5.11
N GLY A 89 0.33 -8.39 -5.86
CA GLY A 89 -1.09 -8.28 -6.02
C GLY A 89 -1.50 -7.42 -7.21
N HIS A 90 -2.77 -7.15 -7.27
CA HIS A 90 -3.35 -6.27 -8.28
C HIS A 90 -4.11 -5.15 -7.59
N TRP A 91 -4.26 -4.03 -8.30
CA TRP A 91 -4.96 -2.87 -7.77
C TRP A 91 -5.97 -2.35 -8.78
N THR A 92 -6.98 -1.69 -8.25
CA THR A 92 -7.96 -0.93 -9.04
C THR A 92 -8.04 0.48 -8.51
N GLY A 93 -8.26 1.44 -9.41
CA GLY A 93 -8.58 2.82 -9.07
C GLY A 93 -10.00 3.12 -9.50
N MET A 94 -10.81 3.63 -8.59
CA MET A 94 -12.22 3.90 -8.84
C MET A 94 -12.56 5.36 -8.58
N VAL A 95 -13.38 5.94 -9.46
CA VAL A 95 -13.95 7.28 -9.28
C VAL A 95 -15.46 7.12 -9.36
N GLY A 96 -16.16 7.53 -8.29
CA GLY A 96 -17.62 7.44 -8.25
C GLY A 96 -18.17 6.04 -8.45
N GLY A 97 -17.46 5.02 -7.97
CA GLY A 97 -17.89 3.62 -8.10
C GLY A 97 -17.54 2.98 -9.44
N THR A 98 -16.88 3.71 -10.35
CA THR A 98 -16.47 3.19 -11.66
C THR A 98 -14.97 2.97 -11.66
N THR A 99 -14.52 1.78 -12.08
CA THR A 99 -13.09 1.49 -12.25
C THR A 99 -12.55 2.25 -13.44
N VAL A 100 -11.56 3.11 -13.22
CA VAL A 100 -10.95 3.96 -14.25
C VAL A 100 -9.49 3.60 -14.51
N ALA A 101 -8.87 2.81 -13.65
CA ALA A 101 -7.49 2.35 -13.82
C ALA A 101 -7.28 1.06 -13.06
N SER A 102 -6.30 0.26 -13.50
CA SER A 102 -5.94 -0.98 -12.82
C SER A 102 -4.52 -1.39 -13.19
N GLY A 103 -3.97 -2.30 -12.41
CA GLY A 103 -2.64 -2.80 -12.65
C GLY A 103 -2.19 -3.80 -11.61
N GLN A 104 -0.87 -3.93 -11.50
CA GLN A 104 -0.22 -4.83 -10.54
C GLN A 104 0.70 -4.04 -9.63
N TYR A 105 1.07 -4.64 -8.52
CA TYR A 105 2.02 -4.04 -7.58
C TYR A 105 2.79 -5.13 -6.83
N SER A 106 3.92 -4.71 -6.28
CA SER A 106 4.68 -5.48 -5.31
C SER A 106 4.97 -4.59 -4.12
N ALA A 107 4.92 -5.16 -2.92
CA ALA A 107 5.21 -4.44 -1.69
C ALA A 107 6.14 -5.26 -0.81
N LYS A 108 7.06 -4.56 -0.14
CA LYS A 108 7.92 -5.17 0.85
C LYS A 108 7.47 -4.70 2.23
N TRP A 109 7.25 -5.66 3.11
CA TRP A 109 6.83 -5.43 4.49
C TRP A 109 7.96 -5.76 5.44
N ARG A 110 8.04 -5.03 6.54
CA ARG A 110 8.99 -5.29 7.63
C ARG A 110 8.23 -5.42 8.93
N ASN A 111 8.58 -6.45 9.72
CA ASN A 111 8.07 -6.59 11.08
C ASN A 111 8.90 -5.71 12.00
N VAL A 112 8.26 -4.72 12.61
CA VAL A 112 8.90 -3.78 13.52
C VAL A 112 8.19 -3.89 14.86
N GLY A 113 8.84 -4.54 15.83
CA GLY A 113 8.29 -4.67 17.18
C GLY A 113 6.97 -5.44 17.23
N GLY A 114 6.73 -6.36 16.31
CA GLY A 114 5.51 -7.14 16.25
C GLY A 114 4.48 -6.63 15.24
N ASP A 115 4.66 -5.43 14.70
CA ASP A 115 3.76 -4.85 13.71
C ASP A 115 4.38 -4.93 12.31
N TRP A 116 3.56 -5.33 11.33
CA TRP A 116 3.99 -5.36 9.93
C TRP A 116 3.72 -4.01 9.29
N LEU A 117 4.79 -3.36 8.82
CA LEU A 117 4.75 -2.04 8.19
C LEU A 117 5.27 -2.14 6.76
N ILE A 118 4.73 -1.30 5.88
CA ILE A 118 5.18 -1.22 4.49
C ILE A 118 6.52 -0.48 4.44
N GLU A 119 7.51 -1.13 3.84
CA GLU A 119 8.85 -0.56 3.65
C GLU A 119 9.04 -0.01 2.24
N ALA A 120 8.42 -0.66 1.24
CA ALA A 120 8.50 -0.23 -0.15
C ALA A 120 7.30 -0.75 -0.93
N GLU A 121 6.89 0.01 -1.94
CA GLU A 121 5.88 -0.41 -2.90
C GLU A 121 6.28 0.04 -4.30
N ILE A 122 5.99 -0.79 -5.29
CA ILE A 122 6.17 -0.47 -6.70
C ILE A 122 4.90 -0.83 -7.46
N TYR A 123 4.42 0.09 -8.27
CA TYR A 123 3.16 -0.01 -9.00
C TYR A 123 3.39 -0.02 -10.50
N LEU A 124 2.51 -0.73 -11.22
CA LEU A 124 2.49 -0.76 -12.69
C LEU A 124 1.03 -0.63 -13.13
N THR A 125 0.75 0.41 -13.92
CA THR A 125 -0.57 0.62 -14.50
C THR A 125 -0.67 -0.16 -15.81
N LEU A 126 -1.70 -0.99 -15.94
CA LEU A 126 -1.90 -1.85 -17.11
C LEU A 126 -3.16 -1.49 -17.90
N ALA A 127 -4.11 -0.81 -17.28
CA ALA A 127 -5.34 -0.42 -17.96
C ALA A 127 -5.91 0.91 -17.46
#